data_e042378df1561a7bb97c96854f476a2b
#
_entry.id   e042378df1561a7bb97c96854f476a2b
#
_cell.length_a   1.000
_cell.length_b   1.000
_cell.length_c   1.000
_cell.angle_alpha   90.00
_cell.angle_beta   90.00
_cell.angle_gamma   90.00
#
_symmetry.space_group_name_H-M   'P 1'
#
loop_
_entity.id
_entity.type
_entity.pdbx_description
1 polymer ?
#
loop_
_entity_poly.entity_id
_entity_poly.type
_entity_poly.pdbx_seq_one_letter_code
_entity_poly.pdbx_strand_id
1 'polypeptide(L)'
;KFCVTPIPKRRCADSEKTMEMMAESVRNGVSVCIHAEGYCSINGETGFVSPRTGQLVKDSGAGLITFRTVGGYFKDPRWAKHSRRGRMRGSVVREYMPEELQRMSVDEINEAIRRDIYINAYEQQKKDPHKYKGRALAEDLETILYLCPKCHAIGKTHSHDNEFSCECGYKMHINE
;
A
#
# COMPACT_ATOMS: atom_id res chain seq x y z
N LYS A 1 -19.32 -9.65 15.36
CA LYS A 1 -19.26 -9.62 13.88
C LYS A 1 -19.18 -8.16 13.49
N PHE A 2 -18.03 -7.70 13.00
CA PHE A 2 -17.97 -6.40 12.35
C PHE A 2 -18.56 -6.57 10.95
N CYS A 3 -19.69 -5.94 10.67
CA CYS A 3 -20.22 -5.85 9.33
C CYS A 3 -19.64 -4.60 8.67
N VAL A 4 -18.73 -4.79 7.72
CA VAL A 4 -18.25 -3.72 6.85
C VAL A 4 -19.07 -3.78 5.56
N THR A 5 -19.74 -2.69 5.22
CA THR A 5 -20.44 -2.58 3.94
C THR A 5 -19.50 -1.98 2.91
N PRO A 6 -19.04 -2.74 1.91
CA PRO A 6 -18.16 -2.21 0.89
C PRO A 6 -18.90 -1.24 -0.04
N ILE A 7 -18.29 -0.10 -0.31
CA ILE A 7 -18.76 0.81 -1.37
C ILE A 7 -18.12 0.36 -2.68
N PRO A 8 -18.90 -0.11 -3.66
CA PRO A 8 -18.35 -0.65 -4.90
C PRO A 8 -17.69 0.47 -5.73
N LYS A 9 -16.49 0.20 -6.25
CA LYS A 9 -15.77 1.08 -7.16
C LYS A 9 -15.40 0.32 -8.43
N ARG A 10 -15.86 0.78 -9.58
CA ARG A 10 -15.39 0.26 -10.87
C ARG A 10 -14.04 0.90 -11.22
N ARG A 11 -13.11 0.11 -11.77
CA ARG A 11 -11.86 0.64 -12.30
C ARG A 11 -12.17 1.56 -13.48
N CYS A 12 -11.59 2.75 -13.48
CA CYS A 12 -11.69 3.76 -14.55
C CYS A 12 -13.08 4.31 -14.85
N ALA A 13 -14.10 4.01 -14.03
CA ALA A 13 -15.45 4.54 -14.19
C ALA A 13 -16.03 4.96 -12.84
N ASP A 14 -16.93 5.94 -12.84
CA ASP A 14 -17.74 6.39 -11.71
C ASP A 14 -16.98 6.80 -10.44
N SER A 15 -15.72 7.27 -10.57
CA SER A 15 -14.93 7.68 -9.39
C SER A 15 -15.57 8.86 -8.65
N GLU A 16 -16.26 9.77 -9.35
CA GLU A 16 -16.97 10.91 -8.74
C GLU A 16 -18.15 10.43 -7.94
N LYS A 17 -19.00 9.60 -8.52
CA LYS A 17 -20.15 9.01 -7.83
C LYS A 17 -19.74 8.23 -6.59
N THR A 18 -18.63 7.47 -6.66
CA THR A 18 -18.11 6.73 -5.50
C THR A 18 -17.63 7.68 -4.40
N MET A 19 -16.96 8.77 -4.76
CA MET A 19 -16.50 9.79 -3.79
C MET A 19 -17.68 10.50 -3.14
N GLU A 20 -18.71 10.84 -3.91
CA GLU A 20 -19.92 11.44 -3.38
C GLU A 20 -20.65 10.51 -2.40
N MET A 21 -20.81 9.23 -2.75
CA MET A 21 -21.39 8.21 -1.86
C MET A 21 -20.59 8.08 -0.55
N MET A 22 -19.25 8.16 -0.62
CA MET A 22 -18.40 8.14 0.58
C MET A 22 -18.62 9.37 1.45
N ALA A 23 -18.62 10.56 0.84
CA ALA A 23 -18.86 11.81 1.57
C ALA A 23 -20.26 11.84 2.20
N GLU A 24 -21.27 11.38 1.47
CA GLU A 24 -22.64 11.27 1.99
C GLU A 24 -22.73 10.29 3.16
N SER A 25 -22.07 9.12 3.06
CA SER A 25 -22.03 8.14 4.15
C SER A 25 -21.44 8.75 5.41
N VAL A 26 -20.34 9.53 5.27
CA VAL A 26 -19.71 10.20 6.40
C VAL A 26 -20.63 11.28 6.99
N ARG A 27 -21.28 12.10 6.14
CA ARG A 27 -22.26 13.11 6.62
C ARG A 27 -23.43 12.47 7.36
N ASN A 28 -23.79 11.24 7.01
CA ASN A 28 -24.82 10.46 7.70
C ASN A 28 -24.31 9.72 8.96
N GLY A 29 -23.11 10.05 9.45
CA GLY A 29 -22.54 9.50 10.66
C GLY A 29 -21.89 8.12 10.52
N VAL A 30 -21.64 7.65 9.28
CA VAL A 30 -20.98 6.36 9.02
C VAL A 30 -19.49 6.59 8.79
N SER A 31 -18.63 5.95 9.59
CA SER A 31 -17.18 6.00 9.35
C SER A 31 -16.81 5.26 8.06
N VAL A 32 -16.00 5.90 7.21
CA VAL A 32 -15.53 5.33 5.95
C VAL A 32 -14.02 5.08 6.04
N CYS A 33 -13.60 3.85 5.72
CA CYS A 33 -12.19 3.48 5.60
C CYS A 33 -11.81 3.39 4.13
N ILE A 34 -10.71 4.06 3.75
CA ILE A 34 -10.19 4.02 2.39
C ILE A 34 -8.70 3.69 2.39
N HIS A 35 -8.28 2.90 1.42
CA HIS A 35 -6.88 2.73 1.08
C HIS A 35 -6.50 3.81 0.06
N ALA A 36 -5.84 4.87 0.52
CA ALA A 36 -5.60 6.08 -0.29
C ALA A 36 -4.76 5.83 -1.55
N GLU A 37 -3.90 4.81 -1.54
CA GLU A 37 -3.13 4.37 -2.71
C GLU A 37 -3.97 3.62 -3.75
N GLY A 38 -5.09 3.01 -3.33
CA GLY A 38 -5.99 2.23 -4.19
C GLY A 38 -5.43 0.88 -4.66
N TYR A 39 -4.21 0.52 -4.31
CA TYR A 39 -3.55 -0.77 -4.61
C TYR A 39 -2.47 -1.09 -3.59
N CYS A 40 -2.03 -2.36 -3.58
CA CYS A 40 -0.87 -2.76 -2.79
C CYS A 40 0.42 -2.32 -3.48
N SER A 41 1.39 -1.85 -2.72
CA SER A 41 2.71 -1.46 -3.22
C SER A 41 3.40 -2.61 -3.98
N ILE A 42 4.01 -2.29 -5.13
CA ILE A 42 4.76 -3.25 -5.94
C ILE A 42 6.19 -3.42 -5.41
N ASN A 43 6.81 -2.32 -4.98
CA ASN A 43 8.20 -2.24 -4.57
C ASN A 43 8.42 -2.08 -3.05
N GLY A 44 7.33 -2.10 -2.27
CA GLY A 44 7.40 -1.94 -0.81
C GLY A 44 7.46 -0.48 -0.34
N GLU A 45 7.29 0.47 -1.22
CA GLU A 45 7.21 1.90 -0.90
C GLU A 45 5.80 2.42 -1.17
N THR A 46 5.32 3.35 -0.33
CA THR A 46 4.04 4.00 -0.54
C THR A 46 4.02 4.70 -1.89
N GLY A 47 3.02 4.39 -2.69
CA GLY A 47 2.88 4.86 -4.04
C GLY A 47 2.06 6.15 -4.15
N PHE A 48 1.46 6.32 -5.32
CA PHE A 48 0.63 7.48 -5.61
C PHE A 48 -0.64 7.51 -4.77
N VAL A 49 -0.89 8.64 -4.13
CA VAL A 49 -2.16 8.94 -3.44
C VAL A 49 -2.95 9.92 -4.29
N SER A 50 -4.18 9.57 -4.59
CA SER A 50 -5.05 10.41 -5.44
C SER A 50 -5.31 11.77 -4.79
N PRO A 51 -5.12 12.89 -5.52
CA PRO A 51 -5.47 14.23 -5.03
C PRO A 51 -6.95 14.38 -4.62
N ARG A 52 -7.83 13.55 -5.17
CA ARG A 52 -9.25 13.51 -4.81
C ARG A 52 -9.49 13.06 -3.36
N THR A 53 -8.50 12.43 -2.71
CA THR A 53 -8.64 11.99 -1.32
C THR A 53 -8.77 13.19 -0.38
N GLY A 54 -7.94 14.22 -0.56
CA GLY A 54 -8.04 15.45 0.22
C GLY A 54 -9.36 16.21 -0.03
N GLN A 55 -9.85 16.19 -1.28
CA GLN A 55 -11.15 16.77 -1.60
C GLN A 55 -12.28 16.03 -0.88
N LEU A 56 -12.28 14.70 -0.91
CA LEU A 56 -13.26 13.87 -0.18
C LEU A 56 -13.28 14.21 1.32
N VAL A 57 -12.09 14.31 1.94
CA VAL A 57 -11.97 14.67 3.35
C VAL A 57 -12.62 16.03 3.62
N LYS A 58 -12.33 17.02 2.79
CA LYS A 58 -12.88 18.37 2.92
C LYS A 58 -14.42 18.40 2.72
N ASP A 59 -14.90 17.71 1.71
CA ASP A 59 -16.33 17.66 1.38
C ASP A 59 -17.16 16.87 2.40
N SER A 60 -16.52 15.93 3.11
CA SER A 60 -17.18 15.16 4.17
C SER A 60 -17.53 15.99 5.40
N GLY A 61 -16.74 17.03 5.69
CA GLY A 61 -16.90 17.86 6.89
C GLY A 61 -16.56 17.16 8.20
N ALA A 62 -16.05 15.94 8.16
CA ALA A 62 -15.71 15.14 9.34
C ALA A 62 -14.22 15.15 9.65
N GLY A 63 -13.84 14.57 10.78
CA GLY A 63 -12.42 14.36 11.14
C GLY A 63 -11.77 13.27 10.28
N LEU A 64 -10.44 13.29 10.24
CA LEU A 64 -9.61 12.31 9.54
C LEU A 64 -8.70 11.59 10.52
N ILE A 65 -8.68 10.28 10.47
CA ILE A 65 -7.70 9.46 11.18
C ILE A 65 -6.79 8.81 10.14
N THR A 66 -5.50 9.12 10.19
CA THR A 66 -4.50 8.46 9.36
C THR A 66 -3.97 7.21 10.07
N PHE A 67 -3.89 6.12 9.31
CA PHE A 67 -3.50 4.81 9.84
C PHE A 67 -2.39 4.21 8.97
N ARG A 68 -1.33 3.73 9.59
CA ARG A 68 -0.17 3.15 8.91
C ARG A 68 -0.03 1.67 9.23
N THR A 69 0.19 0.86 8.21
CA THR A 69 0.43 -0.57 8.34
C THR A 69 1.88 -0.90 7.99
N VAL A 70 2.58 -1.59 8.88
CA VAL A 70 3.99 -2.02 8.72
C VAL A 70 4.07 -3.53 8.57
N GLY A 71 4.95 -4.02 7.72
CA GLY A 71 5.21 -5.45 7.51
C GLY A 71 4.29 -6.12 6.48
N GLY A 72 3.28 -5.43 5.97
CA GLY A 72 2.34 -5.98 4.99
C GLY A 72 3.04 -6.41 3.70
N TYR A 73 3.95 -5.59 3.18
CA TYR A 73 4.68 -5.87 1.95
C TYR A 73 5.47 -7.18 2.01
N PHE A 74 6.26 -7.41 3.06
CA PHE A 74 7.03 -8.65 3.20
C PHE A 74 6.18 -9.87 3.53
N LYS A 75 5.03 -9.66 4.19
CA LYS A 75 4.09 -10.73 4.48
C LYS A 75 3.36 -11.22 3.23
N ASP A 76 2.95 -10.31 2.38
CA ASP A 76 2.15 -10.60 1.19
C ASP A 76 2.57 -9.70 0.02
N PRO A 77 3.79 -9.91 -0.53
CA PRO A 77 4.23 -9.15 -1.69
C PRO A 77 3.29 -9.40 -2.86
N ARG A 78 2.93 -8.36 -3.58
CA ARG A 78 1.95 -8.44 -4.68
C ARG A 78 2.36 -9.39 -5.81
N TRP A 79 3.66 -9.59 -5.99
CA TRP A 79 4.23 -10.50 -6.98
C TRP A 79 4.32 -11.94 -6.48
N ALA A 80 4.35 -12.17 -5.17
CA ALA A 80 4.57 -13.49 -4.62
C ALA A 80 3.35 -14.39 -4.78
N LYS A 81 3.60 -15.63 -5.18
CA LYS A 81 2.58 -16.67 -5.32
C LYS A 81 1.95 -17.08 -3.99
N HIS A 82 2.70 -16.96 -2.89
CA HIS A 82 2.29 -17.41 -1.57
C HIS A 82 2.52 -16.32 -0.52
N SER A 83 1.51 -16.13 0.35
CA SER A 83 1.66 -15.30 1.54
C SER A 83 2.65 -15.92 2.53
N ARG A 84 3.34 -15.08 3.29
CA ARG A 84 4.37 -15.46 4.27
C ARG A 84 3.85 -15.28 5.69
N ARG A 85 4.35 -16.10 6.62
CA ARG A 85 4.11 -15.93 8.05
C ARG A 85 5.11 -14.90 8.58
N GLY A 86 4.60 -13.80 9.11
CA GLY A 86 5.44 -12.73 9.63
C GLY A 86 4.59 -11.70 10.36
N ARG A 87 5.28 -10.76 11.00
CA ARG A 87 4.64 -9.73 11.82
C ARG A 87 4.11 -8.61 10.94
N MET A 88 2.85 -8.26 11.16
CA MET A 88 2.22 -7.09 10.59
C MET A 88 1.63 -6.26 11.72
N ARG A 89 1.84 -4.97 11.72
CA ARG A 89 1.31 -4.03 12.71
C ARG A 89 0.65 -2.86 12.02
N GLY A 90 -0.40 -2.36 12.65
CA GLY A 90 -1.04 -1.12 12.26
C GLY A 90 -1.14 -0.19 13.46
N SER A 91 -1.03 1.09 13.21
CA SER A 91 -1.17 2.13 14.23
C SER A 91 -1.79 3.39 13.65
N VAL A 92 -2.56 4.08 14.48
CA VAL A 92 -2.95 5.46 14.21
C VAL A 92 -1.69 6.32 14.19
N VAL A 93 -1.55 7.14 13.17
CA VAL A 93 -0.43 8.09 13.03
C VAL A 93 -0.85 9.45 13.56
N ARG A 94 -2.02 9.94 13.11
CA ARG A 94 -2.56 11.23 13.54
C ARG A 94 -4.08 11.25 13.40
N GLU A 95 -4.69 12.04 14.28
CA GLU A 95 -6.08 12.43 14.22
C GLU A 95 -6.16 13.92 13.88
N TYR A 96 -6.97 14.27 12.92
CA TYR A 96 -7.24 15.63 12.48
C TYR A 96 -8.70 15.95 12.79
N MET A 97 -8.91 17.01 13.55
CA MET A 97 -10.25 17.47 13.89
C MET A 97 -10.91 18.18 12.70
N PRO A 98 -12.24 18.16 12.59
CA PRO A 98 -12.96 18.82 11.50
C PRO A 98 -12.58 20.30 11.32
N GLU A 99 -12.41 21.03 12.41
CA GLU A 99 -12.06 22.46 12.41
C GLU A 99 -10.66 22.71 11.86
N GLU A 100 -9.71 21.79 12.13
CA GLU A 100 -8.36 21.81 11.58
C GLU A 100 -8.41 21.61 10.06
N LEU A 101 -9.10 20.58 9.61
CA LEU A 101 -9.24 20.22 8.20
C LEU A 101 -9.93 21.31 7.38
N GLN A 102 -10.92 21.99 7.94
CA GLN A 102 -11.60 23.09 7.26
C GLN A 102 -10.69 24.31 7.00
N ARG A 103 -9.67 24.53 7.81
CA ARG A 103 -8.67 25.60 7.63
C ARG A 103 -7.59 25.23 6.60
N MET A 104 -7.37 23.94 6.37
CA MET A 104 -6.38 23.45 5.42
C MET A 104 -6.93 23.52 4.00
N SER A 105 -6.06 23.78 3.04
CA SER A 105 -6.35 23.58 1.62
C SER A 105 -6.41 22.07 1.28
N VAL A 106 -6.99 21.73 0.14
CA VAL A 106 -7.03 20.34 -0.35
C VAL A 106 -5.63 19.77 -0.53
N ASP A 107 -4.68 20.59 -0.98
CA ASP A 107 -3.29 20.18 -1.19
C ASP A 107 -2.58 19.93 0.13
N GLU A 108 -2.79 20.77 1.15
CA GLU A 108 -2.25 20.54 2.51
C GLU A 108 -2.80 19.25 3.13
N ILE A 109 -4.08 18.94 2.92
CA ILE A 109 -4.68 17.67 3.38
C ILE A 109 -4.03 16.50 2.64
N ASN A 110 -3.85 16.57 1.33
CA ASN A 110 -3.20 15.53 0.55
C ASN A 110 -1.75 15.30 0.98
N GLU A 111 -0.99 16.36 1.22
CA GLU A 111 0.38 16.25 1.73
C GLU A 111 0.43 15.65 3.13
N ALA A 112 -0.51 16.02 4.01
CA ALA A 112 -0.63 15.44 5.34
C ALA A 112 -0.91 13.93 5.25
N ILE A 113 -1.85 13.51 4.41
CA ILE A 113 -2.15 12.10 4.18
C ILE A 113 -0.91 11.36 3.67
N ARG A 114 -0.23 11.85 2.62
CA ARG A 114 0.96 11.21 2.06
C ARG A 114 2.06 11.05 3.09
N ARG A 115 2.37 12.08 3.85
CA ARG A 115 3.36 12.07 4.92
C ARG A 115 3.02 11.03 5.98
N ASP A 116 1.78 10.99 6.43
CA ASP A 116 1.35 10.15 7.54
C ASP A 116 1.30 8.67 7.17
N ILE A 117 0.86 8.33 5.94
CA ILE A 117 0.82 6.93 5.50
C ILE A 117 2.13 6.44 4.87
N TYR A 118 3.09 7.35 4.62
CA TYR A 118 4.35 6.98 3.96
C TYR A 118 5.09 5.87 4.70
N ILE A 119 5.51 4.87 3.95
CA ILE A 119 6.37 3.79 4.41
C ILE A 119 7.30 3.34 3.27
N ASN A 120 8.54 3.04 3.63
CA ASN A 120 9.45 2.22 2.85
C ASN A 120 9.70 0.93 3.64
N ALA A 121 9.23 -0.20 3.10
CA ALA A 121 9.27 -1.49 3.79
C ALA A 121 10.69 -1.95 4.07
N TYR A 122 11.65 -1.68 3.15
CA TYR A 122 13.05 -2.07 3.32
C TYR A 122 13.76 -1.25 4.39
N GLU A 123 13.51 0.06 4.46
CA GLU A 123 14.05 0.89 5.53
C GLU A 123 13.46 0.51 6.90
N GLN A 124 12.16 0.20 6.91
CA GLN A 124 11.51 -0.29 8.11
C GLN A 124 12.08 -1.63 8.56
N GLN A 125 12.36 -2.54 7.63
CA GLN A 125 12.98 -3.83 7.91
C GLN A 125 14.42 -3.68 8.43
N LYS A 126 15.17 -2.67 7.96
CA LYS A 126 16.51 -2.36 8.51
C LYS A 126 16.46 -1.85 9.96
N LYS A 127 15.42 -1.05 10.29
CA LYS A 127 15.24 -0.48 11.63
C LYS A 127 14.71 -1.48 12.66
N ASP A 128 13.78 -2.34 12.24
CA ASP A 128 13.11 -3.34 13.10
C ASP A 128 13.04 -4.67 12.32
N PRO A 129 14.14 -5.46 12.29
CA PRO A 129 14.22 -6.67 11.49
C PRO A 129 13.27 -7.76 11.97
N HIS A 130 12.51 -8.33 11.04
CA HIS A 130 11.62 -9.46 11.28
C HIS A 130 11.77 -10.51 10.19
N LYS A 131 11.58 -11.79 10.58
CA LYS A 131 11.55 -12.90 9.63
C LYS A 131 10.16 -13.09 9.03
N TYR A 132 10.12 -13.32 7.74
CA TYR A 132 8.91 -13.60 6.97
C TYR A 132 9.01 -14.98 6.34
N LYS A 133 8.56 -15.98 7.10
CA LYS A 133 8.69 -17.41 6.75
C LYS A 133 7.65 -17.84 5.73
N GLY A 134 8.11 -18.53 4.71
CA GLY A 134 7.25 -19.05 3.66
C GLY A 134 7.91 -20.15 2.84
N ARG A 135 7.22 -20.56 1.80
CA ARG A 135 7.73 -21.46 0.77
C ARG A 135 7.81 -20.69 -0.54
N ALA A 136 8.73 -21.10 -1.40
CA ALA A 136 8.90 -20.53 -2.73
C ALA A 136 8.98 -18.99 -2.68
N LEU A 137 9.94 -18.48 -1.86
CA LEU A 137 10.03 -17.05 -1.54
C LEU A 137 10.42 -16.16 -2.73
N ALA A 138 11.04 -16.77 -3.76
CA ALA A 138 11.41 -16.08 -4.98
C ALA A 138 10.40 -16.27 -6.12
N GLU A 139 9.43 -17.16 -5.98
CA GLU A 139 8.50 -17.50 -7.06
C GLU A 139 7.76 -16.26 -7.58
N ASP A 140 7.76 -16.10 -8.91
CA ASP A 140 7.19 -14.98 -9.66
C ASP A 140 7.93 -13.62 -9.46
N LEU A 141 9.11 -13.60 -8.83
CA LEU A 141 9.89 -12.37 -8.59
C LEU A 141 10.34 -11.69 -9.89
N GLU A 142 10.57 -12.43 -10.97
CA GLU A 142 10.89 -11.92 -12.29
C GLU A 142 9.79 -11.01 -12.88
N THR A 143 8.58 -11.08 -12.36
CA THR A 143 7.49 -10.18 -12.79
C THR A 143 7.73 -8.73 -12.42
N ILE A 144 8.56 -8.47 -11.40
CA ILE A 144 8.98 -7.13 -10.98
C ILE A 144 10.47 -6.89 -11.16
N LEU A 145 11.31 -7.93 -11.05
CA LEU A 145 12.75 -7.89 -11.31
C LEU A 145 13.09 -8.43 -12.70
N TYR A 146 12.48 -7.85 -13.72
CA TYR A 146 12.68 -8.24 -15.11
C TYR A 146 14.00 -7.77 -15.72
N LEU A 147 14.72 -6.86 -15.06
CA LEU A 147 16.05 -6.35 -15.43
C LEU A 147 17.10 -7.04 -14.56
N CYS A 148 18.05 -7.74 -15.18
CA CYS A 148 19.13 -8.38 -14.46
C CYS A 148 20.07 -7.35 -13.82
N PRO A 149 20.37 -7.42 -12.51
CA PRO A 149 21.24 -6.45 -11.84
C PRO A 149 22.75 -6.58 -12.26
N LYS A 150 23.13 -7.69 -12.90
CA LYS A 150 24.51 -7.94 -13.33
C LYS A 150 24.74 -7.57 -14.79
N CYS A 151 23.92 -8.07 -15.70
CA CYS A 151 24.13 -7.88 -17.16
C CYS A 151 23.17 -6.91 -17.81
N HIS A 152 22.23 -6.36 -17.06
CA HIS A 152 21.20 -5.41 -17.51
C HIS A 152 20.30 -5.92 -18.65
N ALA A 153 20.30 -7.24 -18.92
CA ALA A 153 19.38 -7.83 -19.87
C ALA A 153 17.95 -7.82 -19.34
N ILE A 154 17.01 -7.45 -20.21
CA ILE A 154 15.57 -7.42 -19.91
C ILE A 154 14.93 -8.75 -20.28
N GLY A 155 14.06 -9.29 -19.39
CA GLY A 155 13.29 -10.51 -19.65
C GLY A 155 14.12 -11.79 -19.70
N LYS A 156 15.35 -11.76 -19.13
CA LYS A 156 16.26 -12.90 -19.01
C LYS A 156 16.38 -13.42 -17.59
N THR A 157 15.51 -12.97 -16.72
CA THR A 157 15.44 -13.36 -15.31
C THR A 157 14.37 -14.43 -15.11
N HIS A 158 14.64 -15.35 -14.20
CA HIS A 158 13.78 -16.49 -13.85
C HIS A 158 13.78 -16.67 -12.35
N SER A 159 12.66 -17.12 -11.78
CA SER A 159 12.58 -17.50 -10.39
C SER A 159 12.00 -18.90 -10.23
N HIS A 160 12.51 -19.64 -9.26
CA HIS A 160 11.98 -20.94 -8.89
C HIS A 160 12.25 -21.19 -7.40
N ASP A 161 11.23 -21.58 -6.67
CA ASP A 161 11.29 -21.76 -5.23
C ASP A 161 11.88 -20.55 -4.49
N ASN A 162 13.10 -20.65 -4.02
CA ASN A 162 13.82 -19.59 -3.30
C ASN A 162 14.98 -19.01 -4.12
N GLU A 163 15.17 -19.41 -5.35
CA GLU A 163 16.24 -18.93 -6.23
C GLU A 163 15.71 -17.96 -7.28
N PHE A 164 16.39 -16.85 -7.43
CA PHE A 164 16.24 -15.93 -8.55
C PHE A 164 17.51 -15.98 -9.38
N SER A 165 17.41 -16.12 -10.68
CA SER A 165 18.53 -16.32 -11.58
C SER A 165 18.38 -15.53 -12.89
N CYS A 166 19.49 -15.44 -13.65
CA CYS A 166 19.51 -14.88 -15.00
C CYS A 166 20.33 -15.77 -15.91
N GLU A 167 20.01 -15.81 -17.20
CA GLU A 167 20.75 -16.55 -18.24
C GLU A 167 22.25 -16.18 -18.30
N CYS A 168 22.68 -15.02 -17.78
CA CYS A 168 24.09 -14.63 -17.66
C CYS A 168 24.86 -15.32 -16.53
N GLY A 169 24.22 -16.23 -15.79
CA GLY A 169 24.79 -16.91 -14.64
C GLY A 169 24.67 -16.17 -13.30
N TYR A 170 23.99 -15.02 -13.25
CA TYR A 170 23.66 -14.38 -11.97
C TYR A 170 22.65 -15.24 -11.19
N LYS A 171 22.91 -15.42 -9.90
CA LYS A 171 22.02 -16.14 -8.99
C LYS A 171 21.91 -15.41 -7.66
N MET A 172 20.73 -15.41 -7.07
CA MET A 172 20.42 -14.87 -5.75
C MET A 172 19.47 -15.82 -5.03
N HIS A 173 19.73 -16.10 -3.78
CA HIS A 173 18.86 -16.90 -2.93
C HIS A 173 18.09 -16.00 -1.97
N ILE A 174 16.78 -16.17 -1.92
CA ILE A 174 15.89 -15.42 -1.02
C ILE A 174 15.74 -16.22 0.27
N ASN A 175 16.16 -15.60 1.37
CA ASN A 175 16.08 -16.17 2.72
C ASN A 175 14.94 -15.52 3.53
N GLU A 176 14.57 -16.20 4.64
CA GLU A 176 13.60 -15.72 5.64
C GLU A 176 14.13 -14.54 6.48
#